data_f3938e75f759fb0de23acefe6aac0b57
#
_entry.id   f3938e75f759fb0de23acefe6aac0b57
#
_cell.length_a   1.000
_cell.length_b   1.000
_cell.length_c   1.000
_cell.angle_alpha   90.00
_cell.angle_beta   90.00
_cell.angle_gamma   90.00
#
_symmetry.space_group_name_H-M   'P 1'
#
loop_
_entity.id
_entity.type
_entity.pdbx_description
1 polymer ?
#
loop_
_entity_poly.entity_id
_entity_poly.type
_entity_poly.pdbx_seq_one_letter_code
_entity_poly.pdbx_strand_id
1 'polypeptide(L)'
;MVNFPNSLIRLDIAGMPNKVFVVLASLVFVGFSGCKPDDTDTGQVVEWDTTPFALTYPQHIVAPLLPLDNPLTVAKVELGRMLFHEPKLSGDESMSCATCHLQSAAFTDTAKFSVGIRGLEGHRNAMSVFNMAWNDNGFFWDGRAELLRHQSLLPIQDSLEMDETLAGAAAKLSAEEIYQHAFIRAFGDDEITAERMALAMEQFMLTITSFNSKYDRYLAGMESLTDSELRGLELFNTEYNEFFPEFSGADCQHCHGGPNFSNNQYMNNGLDEESEMTDIGRMAVTENPSHLGQFKVTSLRNIALTAPYMHDGRFNTLEEVIDHYNEGLHASSTLDPALAATMSTGLMLTAQDKQDLINFLHTLTDEQLAQETDYSSPF
;
A
#
# COMPACT_ATOMS: atom_id res chain seq x y z
N MET A 1 -27.85 30.65 30.75
CA MET A 1 -28.85 30.14 31.70
C MET A 1 -30.14 29.87 30.92
N VAL A 2 -30.39 28.62 30.55
CA VAL A 2 -31.75 28.14 30.20
C VAL A 2 -31.85 26.70 30.67
N ASN A 3 -32.70 26.44 31.64
CA ASN A 3 -33.00 25.15 32.24
C ASN A 3 -33.91 24.31 31.33
N PHE A 4 -33.60 23.01 31.22
CA PHE A 4 -34.57 22.00 30.78
C PHE A 4 -34.89 21.06 31.93
N PRO A 5 -36.19 20.72 32.17
CA PRO A 5 -36.55 19.79 33.23
C PRO A 5 -36.61 18.35 32.75
N ASN A 6 -36.08 17.45 33.60
CA ASN A 6 -36.25 15.99 33.54
C ASN A 6 -37.72 15.63 33.91
N SER A 7 -38.36 14.75 33.12
CA SER A 7 -39.50 13.98 33.59
C SER A 7 -39.35 12.51 33.22
N LEU A 8 -39.10 11.72 34.26
CA LEU A 8 -39.21 10.26 34.28
C LEU A 8 -40.68 9.85 34.39
N ILE A 9 -41.14 9.02 33.45
CA ILE A 9 -42.43 8.32 33.61
C ILE A 9 -42.11 6.85 33.95
N ARG A 10 -42.47 6.46 35.18
CA ARG A 10 -42.59 5.07 35.62
C ARG A 10 -43.95 4.52 35.21
N LEU A 11 -43.99 3.36 34.59
CA LEU A 11 -45.22 2.56 34.46
C LEU A 11 -45.11 1.32 35.35
N ASP A 12 -46.04 1.29 36.31
CA ASP A 12 -46.23 0.16 37.20
C ASP A 12 -47.08 -0.93 36.52
N ILE A 13 -46.65 -2.17 36.67
CA ILE A 13 -47.39 -3.37 36.27
C ILE A 13 -47.94 -4.05 37.53
N ALA A 14 -49.25 -4.14 37.62
CA ALA A 14 -49.89 -4.98 38.62
C ALA A 14 -51.14 -5.69 38.04
N GLY A 15 -51.23 -7.00 38.26
CA GLY A 15 -52.49 -7.72 38.50
C GLY A 15 -53.00 -8.70 37.43
N MET A 16 -52.83 -9.99 37.72
CA MET A 16 -53.47 -11.20 37.19
C MET A 16 -55.05 -11.16 37.26
N PRO A 17 -55.87 -12.16 36.74
CA PRO A 17 -55.63 -13.62 36.73
C PRO A 17 -56.17 -14.42 35.54
N ASN A 18 -55.75 -15.73 35.51
CA ASN A 18 -56.18 -16.85 34.67
C ASN A 18 -57.69 -17.01 34.47
N LYS A 19 -58.10 -17.33 33.23
CA LYS A 19 -59.23 -18.21 32.93
C LYS A 19 -58.94 -19.09 31.71
N VAL A 20 -58.88 -20.38 31.91
CA VAL A 20 -58.86 -21.42 30.90
C VAL A 20 -60.23 -21.51 30.23
N PHE A 21 -60.28 -21.43 28.89
CA PHE A 21 -61.42 -21.87 28.10
C PHE A 21 -60.95 -22.91 27.08
N VAL A 22 -61.41 -24.14 27.29
CA VAL A 22 -61.33 -25.20 26.28
C VAL A 22 -62.44 -24.98 25.28
N VAL A 23 -62.14 -24.81 24.02
CA VAL A 23 -63.08 -24.86 22.91
C VAL A 23 -62.66 -25.98 21.98
N LEU A 24 -63.48 -27.03 21.93
CA LEU A 24 -63.41 -28.02 20.85
C LEU A 24 -63.87 -27.33 19.54
N ALA A 25 -63.03 -27.39 18.51
CA ALA A 25 -63.42 -27.05 17.19
C ALA A 25 -63.21 -28.23 16.24
N SER A 26 -64.26 -28.60 15.60
CA SER A 26 -64.39 -29.68 14.63
C SER A 26 -63.53 -29.49 13.39
N LEU A 27 -62.79 -30.51 13.00
CA LEU A 27 -62.05 -30.57 11.73
C LEU A 27 -62.99 -30.66 10.57
N VAL A 28 -62.98 -29.63 9.72
CA VAL A 28 -63.48 -29.68 8.34
C VAL A 28 -62.26 -29.81 7.41
N PHE A 29 -62.09 -30.96 6.81
CA PHE A 29 -61.11 -31.15 5.76
C PHE A 29 -61.62 -30.49 4.46
N VAL A 30 -61.06 -29.33 4.11
CA VAL A 30 -61.19 -28.76 2.78
C VAL A 30 -59.90 -29.07 2.05
N GLY A 31 -60.00 -29.94 1.02
CA GLY A 31 -58.89 -30.24 0.15
C GLY A 31 -58.46 -29.00 -0.65
N PHE A 32 -57.31 -28.44 -0.31
CA PHE A 32 -56.64 -27.50 -1.18
C PHE A 32 -55.77 -28.23 -2.19
N SER A 33 -56.17 -28.12 -3.48
CA SER A 33 -55.30 -28.40 -4.61
C SER A 33 -54.03 -27.57 -4.45
N GLY A 34 -52.89 -28.25 -4.39
CA GLY A 34 -51.58 -27.63 -4.27
C GLY A 34 -51.27 -26.78 -5.51
N CYS A 35 -51.31 -25.45 -5.33
CA CYS A 35 -50.44 -24.59 -6.11
C CYS A 35 -49.01 -24.92 -5.69
N LYS A 36 -48.20 -25.38 -6.64
CA LYS A 36 -46.75 -25.34 -6.47
C LYS A 36 -46.37 -23.89 -6.13
N PRO A 37 -45.53 -23.64 -5.12
CA PRO A 37 -44.93 -22.34 -5.03
C PRO A 37 -44.17 -22.13 -6.34
N ASP A 38 -44.46 -21.06 -7.06
CA ASP A 38 -43.54 -20.51 -8.02
C ASP A 38 -42.22 -20.24 -7.22
N ASP A 39 -41.19 -20.96 -7.58
CA ASP A 39 -39.83 -20.55 -7.30
C ASP A 39 -39.62 -19.23 -8.06
N THR A 40 -40.13 -18.15 -7.49
CA THR A 40 -39.62 -16.83 -7.81
C THR A 40 -38.25 -16.78 -7.16
N ASP A 41 -37.28 -17.24 -7.94
CA ASP A 41 -35.89 -16.78 -7.75
C ASP A 41 -35.96 -15.25 -7.72
N THR A 42 -36.03 -14.68 -6.52
CA THR A 42 -35.86 -13.26 -6.30
C THR A 42 -34.36 -13.00 -6.45
N GLY A 43 -33.85 -13.16 -7.68
CA GLY A 43 -32.53 -12.74 -8.04
C GLY A 43 -32.33 -11.34 -7.47
N GLN A 44 -31.44 -11.25 -6.53
CA GLN A 44 -31.13 -9.97 -5.88
C GLN A 44 -30.64 -9.04 -6.99
N VAL A 45 -31.41 -8.02 -7.34
CA VAL A 45 -31.02 -7.05 -8.37
C VAL A 45 -29.76 -6.35 -7.84
N VAL A 46 -28.65 -6.59 -8.49
CA VAL A 46 -27.39 -5.93 -8.18
C VAL A 46 -27.46 -4.53 -8.81
N GLU A 47 -27.37 -3.50 -7.98
CA GLU A 47 -27.45 -2.11 -8.43
C GLU A 47 -26.06 -1.46 -8.48
N TRP A 48 -25.91 -0.49 -9.37
CA TRP A 48 -24.73 0.36 -9.44
C TRP A 48 -24.60 1.19 -8.17
N ASP A 49 -23.42 1.14 -7.52
CA ASP A 49 -23.13 1.84 -6.28
C ASP A 49 -22.08 2.93 -6.51
N THR A 50 -22.49 4.17 -6.48
CA THR A 50 -21.64 5.36 -6.63
C THR A 50 -21.31 6.02 -5.30
N THR A 51 -21.55 5.34 -4.16
CA THR A 51 -21.24 5.86 -2.83
C THR A 51 -19.76 6.29 -2.75
N PRO A 52 -19.47 7.59 -2.47
CA PRO A 52 -18.10 8.05 -2.38
C PRO A 52 -17.35 7.34 -1.25
N PHE A 53 -16.11 6.93 -1.52
CA PHE A 53 -15.20 6.44 -0.48
C PHE A 53 -14.44 7.62 0.12
N ALA A 54 -14.49 7.75 1.45
CA ALA A 54 -13.76 8.79 2.17
C ALA A 54 -12.36 8.32 2.56
N LEU A 55 -11.34 8.79 1.86
CA LEU A 55 -9.95 8.52 2.24
C LEU A 55 -9.63 9.23 3.57
N THR A 56 -9.14 8.46 4.55
CA THR A 56 -8.77 8.98 5.88
C THR A 56 -7.26 9.10 6.03
N TYR A 57 -6.81 10.23 6.55
CA TYR A 57 -5.41 10.50 6.87
C TYR A 57 -5.33 11.62 7.93
N PRO A 58 -4.21 11.74 8.68
CA PRO A 58 -4.05 12.78 9.70
C PRO A 58 -4.11 14.20 9.12
N GLN A 59 -4.66 15.16 9.88
CA GLN A 59 -4.85 16.53 9.42
C GLN A 59 -3.55 17.29 9.07
N HIS A 60 -2.41 16.86 9.61
CA HIS A 60 -1.11 17.46 9.30
C HIS A 60 -0.50 16.93 7.99
N ILE A 61 -1.08 15.89 7.40
CA ILE A 61 -0.69 15.36 6.10
C ILE A 61 -1.42 16.14 5.00
N VAL A 62 -0.66 16.62 4.02
CA VAL A 62 -1.23 17.32 2.86
C VAL A 62 -2.14 16.37 2.09
N ALA A 63 -3.33 16.85 1.70
CA ALA A 63 -4.27 16.06 0.91
C ALA A 63 -3.63 15.58 -0.40
N PRO A 64 -3.79 14.30 -0.77
CA PRO A 64 -3.25 13.79 -2.03
C PRO A 64 -4.03 14.32 -3.24
N LEU A 65 -3.36 14.35 -4.39
CA LEU A 65 -4.00 14.64 -5.67
C LEU A 65 -4.57 13.35 -6.28
N LEU A 66 -5.83 13.05 -5.95
CA LEU A 66 -6.52 11.88 -6.48
C LEU A 66 -6.89 12.06 -7.96
N PRO A 67 -6.91 10.97 -8.77
CA PRO A 67 -7.32 11.02 -10.17
C PRO A 67 -8.75 11.56 -10.34
N LEU A 68 -8.92 12.64 -11.09
CA LEU A 68 -10.24 13.26 -11.33
C LEU A 68 -11.15 12.41 -12.22
N ASP A 69 -10.56 11.59 -13.07
CA ASP A 69 -11.26 10.69 -14.00
C ASP A 69 -11.64 9.34 -13.37
N ASN A 70 -11.14 9.07 -12.14
CA ASN A 70 -11.46 7.87 -11.38
C ASN A 70 -11.73 8.21 -9.91
N PRO A 71 -12.82 8.95 -9.59
CA PRO A 71 -13.14 9.32 -8.22
C PRO A 71 -13.42 8.08 -7.36
N LEU A 72 -12.89 8.07 -6.13
CA LEU A 72 -13.00 6.93 -5.22
C LEU A 72 -14.46 6.63 -4.86
N THR A 73 -14.87 5.38 -5.04
CA THR A 73 -16.17 4.86 -4.62
C THR A 73 -16.02 3.57 -3.83
N VAL A 74 -16.95 3.31 -2.91
CA VAL A 74 -16.91 2.10 -2.07
C VAL A 74 -16.86 0.84 -2.93
N ALA A 75 -17.75 0.73 -3.92
CA ALA A 75 -17.82 -0.47 -4.77
C ALA A 75 -16.56 -0.72 -5.62
N LYS A 76 -15.90 0.34 -6.13
CA LYS A 76 -14.64 0.17 -6.88
C LYS A 76 -13.48 -0.19 -5.96
N VAL A 77 -13.41 0.37 -4.75
CA VAL A 77 -12.40 0.00 -3.75
C VAL A 77 -12.56 -1.47 -3.35
N GLU A 78 -13.79 -1.93 -3.08
CA GLU A 78 -14.09 -3.34 -2.78
C GLU A 78 -13.69 -4.26 -3.94
N LEU A 79 -14.06 -3.93 -5.17
CA LEU A 79 -13.66 -4.68 -6.37
C LEU A 79 -12.14 -4.70 -6.54
N GLY A 80 -11.47 -3.55 -6.35
CA GLY A 80 -10.01 -3.47 -6.41
C GLY A 80 -9.32 -4.34 -5.38
N ARG A 81 -9.87 -4.42 -4.16
CA ARG A 81 -9.40 -5.34 -3.11
C ARG A 81 -9.56 -6.80 -3.54
N MET A 82 -10.71 -7.18 -4.11
CA MET A 82 -10.91 -8.52 -4.65
C MET A 82 -9.85 -8.84 -5.70
N LEU A 83 -9.65 -7.96 -6.68
CA LEU A 83 -8.67 -8.15 -7.76
C LEU A 83 -7.22 -8.24 -7.24
N PHE A 84 -6.84 -7.42 -6.25
CA PHE A 84 -5.50 -7.47 -5.65
C PHE A 84 -5.18 -8.83 -5.01
N HIS A 85 -6.20 -9.52 -4.51
CA HIS A 85 -6.08 -10.83 -3.88
C HIS A 85 -6.49 -12.01 -4.79
N GLU A 86 -6.82 -11.77 -6.08
CA GLU A 86 -7.39 -12.78 -6.98
C GLU A 86 -6.31 -13.56 -7.75
N PRO A 87 -6.13 -14.87 -7.49
CA PRO A 87 -5.16 -15.69 -8.21
C PRO A 87 -5.50 -15.93 -9.69
N LYS A 88 -6.77 -15.80 -10.11
CA LYS A 88 -7.19 -15.95 -11.52
C LYS A 88 -6.53 -14.91 -12.45
N LEU A 89 -5.92 -13.86 -11.87
CA LEU A 89 -5.12 -12.91 -12.65
C LEU A 89 -3.77 -13.46 -13.08
N SER A 90 -3.35 -14.64 -12.63
CA SER A 90 -2.15 -15.34 -13.12
C SER A 90 -2.48 -16.47 -14.08
N GLY A 91 -1.51 -16.85 -14.91
CA GLY A 91 -1.69 -17.84 -15.98
C GLY A 91 -2.15 -19.21 -15.50
N ASP A 92 -1.63 -19.66 -14.35
CA ASP A 92 -1.92 -20.94 -13.71
C ASP A 92 -2.86 -20.81 -12.49
N GLU A 93 -3.36 -19.62 -12.19
CA GLU A 93 -4.26 -19.31 -11.08
C GLU A 93 -3.66 -19.58 -9.69
N SER A 94 -2.33 -19.50 -9.55
CA SER A 94 -1.63 -19.75 -8.31
C SER A 94 -1.16 -18.49 -7.59
N MET A 95 -1.15 -17.32 -8.26
CA MET A 95 -0.52 -16.09 -7.78
C MET A 95 -1.45 -14.88 -7.95
N SER A 96 -1.47 -14.02 -6.94
CA SER A 96 -2.11 -12.69 -6.96
C SER A 96 -1.11 -11.59 -6.63
N CYS A 97 -1.50 -10.32 -6.69
CA CYS A 97 -0.66 -9.21 -6.25
C CYS A 97 -0.22 -9.38 -4.78
N ALA A 98 -1.14 -9.85 -3.92
CA ALA A 98 -0.87 -10.11 -2.50
C ALA A 98 0.16 -11.23 -2.25
N THR A 99 0.52 -12.03 -3.26
CA THR A 99 1.55 -13.07 -3.14
C THR A 99 2.95 -12.45 -2.97
N CYS A 100 3.24 -11.34 -3.68
CA CYS A 100 4.51 -10.62 -3.61
C CYS A 100 4.39 -9.30 -2.82
N HIS A 101 3.17 -8.80 -2.59
CA HIS A 101 2.93 -7.62 -1.77
C HIS A 101 2.24 -8.03 -0.47
N LEU A 102 3.05 -8.65 0.43
CA LEU A 102 2.58 -9.21 1.70
C LEU A 102 2.20 -8.10 2.68
N GLN A 103 0.96 -8.07 3.13
CA GLN A 103 0.51 -7.07 4.11
C GLN A 103 1.37 -7.09 5.39
N SER A 104 1.80 -8.26 5.85
CA SER A 104 2.67 -8.43 7.04
C SER A 104 4.08 -7.84 6.86
N ALA A 105 4.51 -7.63 5.62
CA ALA A 105 5.77 -7.00 5.25
C ALA A 105 5.54 -5.60 4.66
N ALA A 106 4.50 -4.88 5.12
CA ALA A 106 4.12 -3.57 4.61
C ALA A 106 3.94 -3.55 3.08
N PHE A 107 3.27 -4.58 2.54
CA PHE A 107 2.97 -4.73 1.12
C PHE A 107 4.20 -4.77 0.20
N THR A 108 5.29 -5.39 0.65
CA THR A 108 6.44 -5.79 -0.17
C THR A 108 6.71 -7.28 -0.04
N ASP A 109 7.68 -7.81 -0.81
CA ASP A 109 8.18 -9.18 -0.67
C ASP A 109 9.33 -9.22 0.36
N THR A 110 9.45 -10.33 1.07
CA THR A 110 10.57 -10.62 1.97
C THR A 110 11.76 -11.30 1.26
N ALA A 111 11.56 -11.70 0.00
CA ALA A 111 12.61 -12.23 -0.85
C ALA A 111 13.37 -11.09 -1.55
N LYS A 112 14.64 -11.36 -1.88
CA LYS A 112 15.46 -10.43 -2.68
C LYS A 112 14.79 -10.10 -4.01
N PHE A 113 14.33 -11.13 -4.71
CA PHE A 113 13.54 -11.06 -5.94
C PHE A 113 12.32 -11.97 -5.79
N SER A 114 11.17 -11.47 -6.19
CA SER A 114 9.96 -12.29 -6.25
C SER A 114 10.08 -13.37 -7.32
N VAL A 115 9.48 -14.53 -7.05
CA VAL A 115 9.48 -15.67 -7.98
C VAL A 115 8.09 -15.77 -8.62
N GLY A 116 8.03 -15.66 -9.94
CA GLY A 116 6.78 -15.77 -10.69
C GLY A 116 6.31 -17.22 -10.90
N ILE A 117 5.15 -17.38 -11.56
CA ILE A 117 4.50 -18.70 -11.75
C ILE A 117 5.34 -19.70 -12.55
N ARG A 118 6.31 -19.24 -13.35
CA ARG A 118 7.25 -20.11 -14.06
C ARG A 118 8.45 -20.55 -13.22
N GLY A 119 8.53 -20.16 -11.94
CA GLY A 119 9.66 -20.42 -11.07
C GLY A 119 10.89 -19.58 -11.44
N LEU A 120 10.72 -18.47 -12.16
CA LEU A 120 11.78 -17.54 -12.53
C LEU A 120 11.74 -16.33 -11.59
N GLU A 121 12.93 -15.83 -11.23
CA GLU A 121 13.07 -14.64 -10.40
C GLU A 121 12.94 -13.35 -11.24
N GLY A 122 12.33 -12.32 -10.65
CA GLY A 122 12.41 -10.96 -11.16
C GLY A 122 13.83 -10.39 -11.09
N HIS A 123 14.00 -9.15 -11.56
CA HIS A 123 15.32 -8.49 -11.59
C HIS A 123 15.48 -7.39 -10.55
N ARG A 124 14.39 -7.00 -9.89
CA ARG A 124 14.36 -5.95 -8.87
C ARG A 124 13.52 -6.39 -7.68
N ASN A 125 13.87 -5.86 -6.52
CA ASN A 125 13.09 -6.06 -5.31
C ASN A 125 11.69 -5.46 -5.44
N ALA A 126 10.68 -6.12 -4.85
CA ALA A 126 9.31 -5.64 -4.84
C ALA A 126 9.18 -4.35 -4.01
N MET A 127 8.56 -3.32 -4.58
CA MET A 127 8.31 -2.07 -3.88
C MET A 127 7.05 -2.19 -3.01
N SER A 128 7.04 -1.51 -1.86
CA SER A 128 5.85 -1.43 -1.02
C SER A 128 4.67 -0.75 -1.71
N VAL A 129 3.46 -1.27 -1.49
CA VAL A 129 2.20 -0.72 -2.01
C VAL A 129 1.38 -0.15 -0.85
N PHE A 130 1.82 0.96 -0.30
CA PHE A 130 1.04 1.80 0.62
C PHE A 130 1.34 3.28 0.36
N ASN A 131 0.46 4.16 0.77
CA ASN A 131 0.52 5.61 0.55
C ASN A 131 0.68 6.00 -0.93
N MET A 132 0.19 5.16 -1.85
CA MET A 132 0.31 5.41 -3.28
C MET A 132 -0.41 6.69 -3.72
N ALA A 133 -1.40 7.15 -2.96
CA ALA A 133 -2.09 8.42 -3.20
C ALA A 133 -1.16 9.65 -3.11
N TRP A 134 -0.02 9.54 -2.43
CA TRP A 134 1.00 10.59 -2.28
C TRP A 134 2.22 10.39 -3.19
N ASN A 135 2.18 9.41 -4.10
CA ASN A 135 3.19 9.23 -5.12
C ASN A 135 2.78 9.96 -6.40
N ASP A 136 3.48 11.01 -6.76
CA ASP A 136 3.16 11.93 -7.86
C ASP A 136 4.16 11.89 -9.05
N ASN A 137 5.12 10.96 -9.04
CA ASN A 137 6.18 10.92 -10.05
C ASN A 137 6.43 9.50 -10.59
N GLY A 138 5.39 8.87 -11.17
CA GLY A 138 5.47 7.54 -11.78
C GLY A 138 5.66 6.39 -10.79
N PHE A 139 5.63 5.17 -11.28
CA PHE A 139 5.64 3.92 -10.51
C PHE A 139 6.74 2.98 -11.02
N PHE A 140 7.10 1.95 -10.25
CA PHE A 140 8.33 1.16 -10.34
C PHE A 140 9.59 1.94 -9.98
N TRP A 141 10.69 1.22 -9.77
CA TRP A 141 12.00 1.77 -9.45
C TRP A 141 12.53 2.77 -10.48
N ASP A 142 12.14 2.62 -11.75
CA ASP A 142 12.59 3.43 -12.89
C ASP A 142 11.54 4.43 -13.41
N GLY A 143 10.30 4.36 -12.88
CA GLY A 143 9.22 5.24 -13.28
C GLY A 143 8.63 4.94 -14.66
N ARG A 144 8.76 3.67 -15.14
CA ARG A 144 8.26 3.28 -16.47
C ARG A 144 6.73 3.29 -16.61
N ALA A 145 6.00 3.29 -15.49
CA ALA A 145 4.55 3.47 -15.47
C ALA A 145 4.21 4.86 -14.93
N GLU A 146 3.54 5.68 -15.73
CA GLU A 146 3.17 7.05 -15.36
C GLU A 146 2.01 7.06 -14.35
N LEU A 147 1.03 6.15 -14.51
CA LEU A 147 -0.17 6.06 -13.67
C LEU A 147 -0.19 4.71 -12.93
N LEU A 148 -0.76 4.71 -11.71
CA LEU A 148 -0.89 3.51 -10.89
C LEU A 148 -1.75 2.44 -11.59
N ARG A 149 -2.82 2.85 -12.28
CA ARG A 149 -3.67 1.95 -13.09
C ARG A 149 -2.88 1.25 -14.21
N HIS A 150 -1.91 1.92 -14.82
CA HIS A 150 -1.05 1.30 -15.84
C HIS A 150 -0.04 0.34 -15.21
N GLN A 151 0.51 0.73 -14.05
CA GLN A 151 1.42 -0.12 -13.30
C GLN A 151 0.76 -1.46 -12.95
N SER A 152 -0.50 -1.44 -12.46
CA SER A 152 -1.21 -2.64 -11.97
C SER A 152 -1.43 -3.73 -13.04
N LEU A 153 -1.43 -3.38 -14.32
CA LEU A 153 -1.61 -4.32 -15.42
C LEU A 153 -0.30 -4.98 -15.90
N LEU A 154 0.86 -4.40 -15.60
CA LEU A 154 2.14 -4.90 -16.12
C LEU A 154 2.56 -6.22 -15.48
N PRO A 155 2.46 -6.43 -14.16
CA PRO A 155 2.77 -7.71 -13.52
C PRO A 155 1.92 -8.88 -14.02
N ILE A 156 0.66 -8.62 -14.38
CA ILE A 156 -0.24 -9.65 -14.95
C ILE A 156 0.36 -10.22 -16.24
N GLN A 157 0.98 -9.36 -17.07
CA GLN A 157 1.50 -9.73 -18.39
C GLN A 157 2.97 -10.17 -18.37
N ASP A 158 3.68 -9.91 -17.26
CA ASP A 158 5.10 -10.23 -17.19
C ASP A 158 5.32 -11.74 -17.03
N SER A 159 6.10 -12.31 -17.93
CA SER A 159 6.45 -13.74 -17.93
C SER A 159 7.33 -14.18 -16.76
N LEU A 160 7.95 -13.23 -16.06
CA LEU A 160 8.70 -13.45 -14.82
C LEU A 160 7.82 -13.32 -13.58
N GLU A 161 6.55 -12.90 -13.74
CA GLU A 161 5.61 -12.70 -12.64
C GLU A 161 4.35 -13.55 -12.85
N MET A 162 3.23 -12.99 -13.32
CA MET A 162 1.93 -13.65 -13.38
C MET A 162 1.63 -14.34 -14.74
N ASP A 163 2.35 -14.01 -15.80
CA ASP A 163 2.34 -14.64 -17.13
C ASP A 163 0.95 -14.92 -17.70
N GLU A 164 0.04 -13.94 -17.63
CA GLU A 164 -1.30 -14.04 -18.17
C GLU A 164 -1.57 -12.87 -19.14
N THR A 165 -2.45 -13.10 -20.09
CA THR A 165 -2.93 -12.02 -20.96
C THR A 165 -4.08 -11.25 -20.30
N LEU A 166 -4.18 -9.95 -20.54
CA LEU A 166 -5.28 -9.16 -19.97
C LEU A 166 -6.66 -9.65 -20.45
N ALA A 167 -6.74 -10.17 -21.68
CA ALA A 167 -7.95 -10.77 -22.22
C ALA A 167 -8.28 -12.11 -21.53
N GLY A 168 -7.27 -12.93 -21.25
CA GLY A 168 -7.43 -14.19 -20.52
C GLY A 168 -7.90 -13.95 -19.08
N ALA A 169 -7.25 -13.02 -18.36
CA ALA A 169 -7.67 -12.62 -17.03
C ALA A 169 -9.13 -12.12 -17.01
N ALA A 170 -9.51 -11.22 -17.93
CA ALA A 170 -10.89 -10.75 -18.05
C ALA A 170 -11.89 -11.88 -18.34
N ALA A 171 -11.52 -12.85 -19.21
CA ALA A 171 -12.37 -13.99 -19.53
C ALA A 171 -12.57 -14.91 -18.32
N LYS A 172 -11.52 -15.18 -17.52
CA LYS A 172 -11.62 -15.98 -16.29
C LYS A 172 -12.56 -15.31 -15.27
N LEU A 173 -12.41 -14.00 -15.05
CA LEU A 173 -13.28 -13.26 -14.14
C LEU A 173 -14.72 -13.22 -14.63
N SER A 174 -14.96 -13.08 -15.94
CA SER A 174 -16.29 -13.04 -16.54
C SER A 174 -17.06 -14.36 -16.39
N ALA A 175 -16.37 -15.48 -16.16
CA ALA A 175 -16.99 -16.77 -15.91
C ALA A 175 -17.54 -16.91 -14.48
N GLU A 176 -17.23 -15.98 -13.58
CA GLU A 176 -17.58 -16.02 -12.15
C GLU A 176 -18.66 -14.99 -11.82
N GLU A 177 -19.81 -15.46 -11.32
CA GLU A 177 -20.93 -14.60 -10.95
C GLU A 177 -20.57 -13.53 -9.92
N ILE A 178 -19.68 -13.84 -8.97
CA ILE A 178 -19.20 -12.89 -7.96
C ILE A 178 -18.54 -11.66 -8.60
N TYR A 179 -17.77 -11.85 -9.68
CA TYR A 179 -17.15 -10.74 -10.41
C TYR A 179 -18.14 -10.00 -11.29
N GLN A 180 -19.06 -10.70 -11.98
CA GLN A 180 -20.14 -10.03 -12.72
C GLN A 180 -20.91 -9.07 -11.80
N HIS A 181 -21.31 -9.51 -10.62
CA HIS A 181 -21.98 -8.68 -9.63
C HIS A 181 -21.09 -7.53 -9.10
N ALA A 182 -19.82 -7.79 -8.83
CA ALA A 182 -18.90 -6.77 -8.36
C ALA A 182 -18.66 -5.67 -9.41
N PHE A 183 -18.57 -6.05 -10.72
CA PHE A 183 -18.45 -5.08 -11.80
C PHE A 183 -19.74 -4.29 -12.04
N ILE A 184 -20.93 -4.90 -11.93
CA ILE A 184 -22.22 -4.17 -11.95
C ILE A 184 -22.24 -3.13 -10.83
N ARG A 185 -21.87 -3.49 -9.60
CA ARG A 185 -21.80 -2.55 -8.49
C ARG A 185 -20.82 -1.41 -8.74
N ALA A 186 -19.64 -1.71 -9.29
CA ALA A 186 -18.58 -0.75 -9.49
C ALA A 186 -18.77 0.16 -10.72
N PHE A 187 -19.34 -0.37 -11.83
CA PHE A 187 -19.39 0.29 -13.13
C PHE A 187 -20.77 0.40 -13.77
N GLY A 188 -21.79 -0.28 -13.21
CA GLY A 188 -23.18 -0.21 -13.66
C GLY A 188 -23.59 -1.32 -14.64
N ASP A 189 -22.64 -2.15 -15.11
CA ASP A 189 -22.86 -3.33 -15.95
C ASP A 189 -21.78 -4.40 -15.72
N ASP A 190 -21.95 -5.60 -16.26
CA ASP A 190 -21.10 -6.78 -16.07
C ASP A 190 -19.91 -6.87 -17.04
N GLU A 191 -19.66 -5.85 -17.86
CA GLU A 191 -18.54 -5.86 -18.78
C GLU A 191 -17.21 -5.80 -18.02
N ILE A 192 -16.36 -6.82 -18.20
CA ILE A 192 -15.03 -6.91 -17.57
C ILE A 192 -13.96 -6.64 -18.63
N THR A 193 -13.26 -5.52 -18.46
CA THR A 193 -12.16 -5.11 -19.33
C THR A 193 -10.88 -4.82 -18.55
N ALA A 194 -9.74 -4.86 -19.22
CA ALA A 194 -8.45 -4.50 -18.64
C ALA A 194 -8.47 -3.10 -18.02
N GLU A 195 -9.12 -2.14 -18.69
CA GLU A 195 -9.24 -0.77 -18.19
C GLU A 195 -10.03 -0.71 -16.87
N ARG A 196 -11.18 -1.40 -16.80
CA ARG A 196 -11.99 -1.42 -15.57
C ARG A 196 -11.30 -2.16 -14.43
N MET A 197 -10.58 -3.26 -14.72
CA MET A 197 -9.72 -3.93 -13.74
C MET A 197 -8.67 -2.96 -13.19
N ALA A 198 -7.98 -2.25 -14.07
CA ALA A 198 -6.95 -1.27 -13.70
C ALA A 198 -7.52 -0.13 -12.84
N LEU A 199 -8.68 0.43 -13.23
CA LEU A 199 -9.36 1.49 -12.48
C LEU A 199 -9.77 1.05 -11.07
N ALA A 200 -10.25 -0.20 -10.91
CA ALA A 200 -10.61 -0.72 -9.60
C ALA A 200 -9.37 -0.99 -8.73
N MET A 201 -8.32 -1.63 -9.29
CA MET A 201 -7.07 -1.88 -8.57
C MET A 201 -6.38 -0.57 -8.14
N GLU A 202 -6.37 0.45 -9.02
CA GLU A 202 -5.88 1.79 -8.65
C GLU A 202 -6.61 2.31 -7.42
N GLN A 203 -7.95 2.24 -7.38
CA GLN A 203 -8.72 2.76 -6.25
C GLN A 203 -8.38 2.05 -4.94
N PHE A 204 -8.27 0.73 -4.94
CA PHE A 204 -7.88 -0.01 -3.75
C PHE A 204 -6.47 0.37 -3.28
N MET A 205 -5.47 0.37 -4.17
CA MET A 205 -4.10 0.71 -3.82
C MET A 205 -3.94 2.15 -3.32
N LEU A 206 -4.78 3.09 -3.79
CA LEU A 206 -4.82 4.47 -3.28
C LEU A 206 -5.37 4.55 -1.85
N THR A 207 -6.15 3.56 -1.39
CA THR A 207 -6.73 3.55 -0.03
C THR A 207 -5.83 2.91 1.01
N ILE A 208 -4.78 2.18 0.61
CA ILE A 208 -3.83 1.58 1.56
C ILE A 208 -2.99 2.71 2.16
N THR A 209 -3.31 3.13 3.38
CA THR A 209 -2.64 4.23 4.07
C THR A 209 -1.89 3.76 5.31
N SER A 210 -0.74 4.39 5.58
CA SER A 210 0.11 4.11 6.74
C SER A 210 0.60 5.42 7.35
N PHE A 211 -0.09 5.88 8.41
CA PHE A 211 0.17 7.13 9.11
C PHE A 211 -0.06 7.01 10.62
N ASN A 212 0.14 5.83 11.21
CA ASN A 212 -0.04 5.60 12.65
C ASN A 212 1.21 4.98 13.30
N SER A 213 2.39 5.32 12.79
CA SER A 213 3.66 4.92 13.38
C SER A 213 3.90 5.61 14.74
N LYS A 214 4.88 5.13 15.51
CA LYS A 214 5.31 5.81 16.75
C LYS A 214 5.67 7.27 16.49
N TYR A 215 6.35 7.55 15.37
CA TYR A 215 6.70 8.91 14.99
C TYR A 215 5.47 9.78 14.68
N ASP A 216 4.44 9.23 14.00
CA ASP A 216 3.19 9.96 13.76
C ASP A 216 2.48 10.32 15.08
N ARG A 217 2.44 9.38 16.04
CA ARG A 217 1.85 9.61 17.37
C ARG A 217 2.68 10.61 18.19
N TYR A 218 4.00 10.62 18.01
CA TYR A 218 4.86 11.67 18.59
C TYR A 218 4.53 13.05 18.02
N LEU A 219 4.40 13.20 16.71
CA LEU A 219 4.01 14.46 16.06
C LEU A 219 2.61 14.93 16.52
N ALA A 220 1.71 13.99 16.80
CA ALA A 220 0.37 14.30 17.34
C ALA A 220 0.38 14.58 18.86
N GLY A 221 1.52 14.52 19.54
CA GLY A 221 1.65 14.74 20.98
C GLY A 221 1.06 13.61 21.84
N MET A 222 0.84 12.44 21.26
CA MET A 222 0.25 11.27 21.92
C MET A 222 1.30 10.30 22.47
N GLU A 223 2.54 10.39 22.00
CA GLU A 223 3.66 9.53 22.40
C GLU A 223 4.95 10.31 22.52
N SER A 224 5.96 9.77 23.21
CA SER A 224 7.29 10.39 23.35
C SER A 224 8.34 9.51 22.68
N LEU A 225 9.33 10.14 22.04
CA LEU A 225 10.54 9.47 21.59
C LEU A 225 11.55 9.39 22.75
N THR A 226 12.36 8.34 22.76
CA THR A 226 13.52 8.21 23.65
C THR A 226 14.64 9.17 23.23
N ASP A 227 15.63 9.40 24.12
CA ASP A 227 16.78 10.27 23.81
C ASP A 227 17.54 9.78 22.55
N SER A 228 17.68 8.47 22.37
CA SER A 228 18.32 7.87 21.20
C SER A 228 17.51 8.11 19.91
N GLU A 229 16.18 7.91 19.94
CA GLU A 229 15.29 8.18 18.81
C GLU A 229 15.26 9.67 18.44
N LEU A 230 15.31 10.58 19.45
CA LEU A 230 15.41 12.02 19.22
C LEU A 230 16.75 12.40 18.62
N ARG A 231 17.85 11.79 19.08
CA ARG A 231 19.17 12.00 18.47
C ARG A 231 19.20 11.48 17.03
N GLY A 232 18.60 10.31 16.76
CA GLY A 232 18.46 9.77 15.40
C GLY A 232 17.64 10.69 14.48
N LEU A 233 16.55 11.26 14.98
CA LEU A 233 15.75 12.26 14.25
C LEU A 233 16.55 13.52 13.95
N GLU A 234 17.37 13.99 14.91
CA GLU A 234 18.27 15.13 14.71
C GLU A 234 19.29 14.84 13.60
N LEU A 235 19.98 13.69 13.66
CA LEU A 235 20.94 13.25 12.65
C LEU A 235 20.30 13.11 11.26
N PHE A 236 19.10 12.56 11.19
CA PHE A 236 18.32 12.39 9.95
C PHE A 236 18.03 13.72 9.27
N ASN A 237 17.75 14.79 10.05
CA ASN A 237 17.34 16.10 9.55
C ASN A 237 18.49 17.10 9.43
N THR A 238 19.67 16.81 9.97
CA THR A 238 20.81 17.72 9.94
C THR A 238 21.65 17.48 8.70
N GLU A 239 21.98 18.54 7.97
CA GLU A 239 22.86 18.51 6.80
C GLU A 239 24.27 18.02 7.15
N TYR A 240 24.91 17.35 6.18
CA TYR A 240 26.31 16.97 6.29
C TYR A 240 27.21 18.21 6.29
N ASN A 241 28.24 18.20 7.14
CA ASN A 241 29.20 19.30 7.25
C ASN A 241 30.62 18.79 7.53
N GLU A 242 31.49 18.76 6.51
CA GLU A 242 32.87 18.28 6.65
C GLU A 242 33.77 19.19 7.51
N PHE A 243 33.44 20.50 7.58
CA PHE A 243 34.27 21.49 8.27
C PHE A 243 33.97 21.57 9.75
N PHE A 244 32.76 21.21 10.17
CA PHE A 244 32.29 21.21 11.54
C PHE A 244 31.63 19.89 11.89
N PRO A 245 32.42 18.81 12.06
CA PRO A 245 31.86 17.47 12.28
C PRO A 245 30.92 17.36 13.49
N GLU A 246 31.16 18.18 14.53
CA GLU A 246 30.30 18.25 15.73
C GLU A 246 28.88 18.77 15.45
N PHE A 247 28.65 19.42 14.32
CA PHE A 247 27.34 19.88 13.84
C PHE A 247 26.88 19.16 12.59
N SER A 248 27.59 18.13 12.15
CA SER A 248 27.25 17.33 10.98
C SER A 248 26.15 16.32 11.31
N GLY A 249 25.23 16.11 10.37
CA GLY A 249 24.25 15.04 10.40
C GLY A 249 24.41 14.05 9.24
N ALA A 250 23.38 13.21 9.03
CA ALA A 250 23.35 12.22 7.96
C ALA A 250 22.61 12.72 6.69
N ASP A 251 21.95 13.87 6.77
CA ASP A 251 21.22 14.53 5.67
C ASP A 251 20.21 13.63 4.92
N CYS A 252 19.64 12.65 5.61
CA CYS A 252 18.70 11.72 5.00
C CYS A 252 17.44 12.44 4.47
N GLN A 253 17.01 13.51 5.12
CA GLN A 253 15.85 14.31 4.71
C GLN A 253 16.00 14.97 3.34
N HIS A 254 17.22 15.12 2.81
CA HIS A 254 17.48 15.65 1.46
C HIS A 254 16.69 14.85 0.39
N CYS A 255 16.72 13.53 0.49
CA CYS A 255 15.97 12.63 -0.37
C CYS A 255 14.67 12.16 0.29
N HIS A 256 14.70 11.85 1.58
CA HIS A 256 13.62 11.26 2.35
C HIS A 256 12.86 12.27 3.20
N GLY A 257 12.66 13.47 2.69
CA GLY A 257 11.89 14.53 3.36
C GLY A 257 10.37 14.38 3.20
N GLY A 258 9.65 15.22 3.94
CA GLY A 258 8.19 15.29 3.88
C GLY A 258 7.46 14.16 4.62
N PRO A 259 6.12 14.20 4.63
CA PRO A 259 5.31 13.32 5.48
C PRO A 259 5.35 11.84 5.06
N ASN A 260 5.72 11.55 3.82
CA ASN A 260 5.87 10.18 3.31
C ASN A 260 7.33 9.72 3.30
N PHE A 261 8.26 10.51 3.87
CA PHE A 261 9.69 10.19 3.87
C PHE A 261 10.22 9.83 2.48
N SER A 262 9.83 10.61 1.48
CA SER A 262 10.25 10.51 0.07
C SER A 262 9.99 11.84 -0.62
N ASN A 263 10.93 12.27 -1.47
CA ASN A 263 10.74 13.41 -2.37
C ASN A 263 10.16 12.99 -3.73
N ASN A 264 9.83 11.71 -3.92
CA ASN A 264 9.33 11.10 -5.16
C ASN A 264 10.26 11.27 -6.39
N GLN A 265 11.51 11.70 -6.21
CA GLN A 265 12.46 11.87 -7.30
C GLN A 265 13.22 10.57 -7.62
N TYR A 266 14.06 10.62 -8.65
CA TYR A 266 14.94 9.53 -9.06
C TYR A 266 16.38 9.99 -8.83
N MET A 267 17.13 9.23 -8.03
CA MET A 267 18.48 9.56 -7.60
C MET A 267 19.41 8.38 -7.81
N ASN A 268 20.67 8.66 -8.09
CA ASN A 268 21.73 7.66 -8.01
C ASN A 268 22.36 7.76 -6.63
N ASN A 269 22.22 6.69 -5.87
CA ASN A 269 22.70 6.59 -4.49
C ASN A 269 24.07 5.91 -4.35
N GLY A 270 24.82 5.78 -5.45
CA GLY A 270 26.20 5.28 -5.42
C GLY A 270 26.35 3.80 -5.09
N LEU A 271 25.37 2.95 -5.44
CA LEU A 271 25.46 1.50 -5.16
C LEU A 271 26.52 0.79 -5.98
N ASP A 272 26.80 1.24 -7.19
CA ASP A 272 27.75 0.61 -8.11
C ASP A 272 28.65 1.65 -8.76
N GLU A 273 29.88 1.26 -9.09
CA GLU A 273 30.74 2.03 -10.00
C GLU A 273 30.09 2.09 -11.38
N GLU A 274 30.26 3.22 -12.08
CA GLU A 274 29.63 3.45 -13.40
C GLU A 274 29.95 2.33 -14.40
N SER A 275 31.17 1.80 -14.37
CA SER A 275 31.63 0.72 -15.26
C SER A 275 31.04 -0.66 -14.95
N GLU A 276 30.46 -0.83 -13.76
CA GLU A 276 29.92 -2.10 -13.26
C GLU A 276 28.38 -2.11 -13.21
N MET A 277 27.73 -0.98 -13.51
CA MET A 277 26.28 -0.87 -13.52
C MET A 277 25.66 -1.80 -14.58
N THR A 278 24.98 -2.85 -14.14
CA THR A 278 24.21 -3.76 -15.00
C THR A 278 22.75 -3.31 -15.14
N ASP A 279 22.19 -2.71 -14.10
CA ASP A 279 20.88 -2.08 -14.13
C ASP A 279 21.06 -0.55 -14.25
N ILE A 280 20.72 -0.02 -15.42
CA ILE A 280 20.90 1.40 -15.73
C ILE A 280 19.74 2.29 -15.20
N GLY A 281 18.81 1.72 -14.44
CA GLY A 281 17.72 2.43 -13.78
C GLY A 281 16.84 3.24 -14.75
N ARG A 282 16.54 4.48 -14.35
CA ARG A 282 15.69 5.39 -15.13
C ARG A 282 16.19 5.69 -16.55
N MET A 283 17.49 5.57 -16.80
CA MET A 283 18.03 5.73 -18.16
C MET A 283 17.41 4.73 -19.15
N ALA A 284 17.04 3.52 -18.70
CA ALA A 284 16.36 2.54 -19.56
C ALA A 284 14.99 3.02 -20.08
N VAL A 285 14.35 3.94 -19.37
CA VAL A 285 13.03 4.49 -19.71
C VAL A 285 13.14 5.77 -20.50
N THR A 286 14.09 6.64 -20.13
CA THR A 286 14.19 8.00 -20.69
C THR A 286 15.19 8.14 -21.82
N GLU A 287 16.06 7.15 -22.00
CA GLU A 287 17.19 7.19 -22.95
C GLU A 287 18.16 8.37 -22.72
N ASN A 288 18.06 9.03 -21.57
CA ASN A 288 18.90 10.17 -21.19
C ASN A 288 20.09 9.72 -20.35
N PRO A 289 21.34 9.88 -20.81
CA PRO A 289 22.54 9.47 -20.06
C PRO A 289 22.66 10.11 -18.68
N SER A 290 22.08 11.29 -18.44
CA SER A 290 22.09 11.92 -17.12
C SER A 290 21.22 11.20 -16.07
N HIS A 291 20.44 10.20 -16.49
CA HIS A 291 19.61 9.37 -15.62
C HIS A 291 20.20 7.97 -15.37
N LEU A 292 21.46 7.73 -15.73
CA LEU A 292 22.16 6.48 -15.51
C LEU A 292 22.20 6.14 -14.01
N GLY A 293 21.78 4.92 -13.65
CA GLY A 293 21.82 4.42 -12.26
C GLY A 293 20.85 5.17 -11.31
N GLN A 294 19.94 6.00 -11.83
CA GLN A 294 18.93 6.64 -11.00
C GLN A 294 17.75 5.71 -10.77
N PHE A 295 17.35 5.59 -9.51
CA PHE A 295 16.19 4.84 -9.05
C PHE A 295 15.30 5.74 -8.20
N LYS A 296 14.02 5.36 -8.09
CA LYS A 296 13.04 6.09 -7.30
C LYS A 296 13.45 6.12 -5.82
N VAL A 297 13.39 7.30 -5.23
CA VAL A 297 13.47 7.48 -3.77
C VAL A 297 12.18 6.94 -3.17
N THR A 298 12.24 5.80 -2.51
CA THR A 298 11.10 5.15 -1.86
C THR A 298 10.80 5.77 -0.50
N SER A 299 9.57 5.57 -0.01
CA SER A 299 9.21 5.93 1.35
C SER A 299 10.04 5.15 2.38
N LEU A 300 10.46 5.81 3.47
CA LEU A 300 11.03 5.13 4.63
C LEU A 300 9.99 4.72 5.68
N ARG A 301 8.71 5.00 5.46
CA ARG A 301 7.68 4.45 6.33
C ARG A 301 7.73 2.94 6.28
N ASN A 302 7.58 2.30 7.44
CA ASN A 302 7.66 0.85 7.61
C ASN A 302 9.01 0.23 7.19
N ILE A 303 10.07 1.02 7.05
CA ILE A 303 11.36 0.54 6.51
C ILE A 303 11.92 -0.66 7.30
N ALA A 304 11.65 -0.75 8.60
CA ALA A 304 12.07 -1.89 9.42
C ALA A 304 11.38 -3.22 9.05
N LEU A 305 10.28 -3.19 8.27
CA LEU A 305 9.53 -4.38 7.83
C LEU A 305 9.84 -4.78 6.38
N THR A 306 10.56 -3.94 5.61
CA THR A 306 10.66 -4.04 4.15
C THR A 306 12.04 -4.51 3.66
N ALA A 307 12.80 -5.19 4.50
CA ALA A 307 14.02 -5.85 4.06
C ALA A 307 13.69 -6.99 3.05
N PRO A 308 14.59 -7.26 2.07
CA PRO A 308 15.89 -6.65 1.85
C PRO A 308 15.80 -5.31 1.10
N TYR A 309 16.85 -4.49 1.22
CA TYR A 309 16.86 -3.09 0.79
C TYR A 309 17.56 -2.88 -0.56
N MET A 310 17.30 -1.72 -1.16
CA MET A 310 17.72 -1.24 -2.49
C MET A 310 16.92 -1.90 -3.62
N HIS A 311 17.07 -1.36 -4.84
CA HIS A 311 16.37 -1.87 -6.01
C HIS A 311 16.71 -3.32 -6.35
N ASP A 312 17.87 -3.78 -5.95
CA ASP A 312 18.37 -5.14 -6.19
C ASP A 312 18.39 -6.02 -4.92
N GLY A 313 17.88 -5.51 -3.79
CA GLY A 313 17.77 -6.26 -2.55
C GLY A 313 19.10 -6.75 -1.98
N ARG A 314 20.21 -5.98 -2.13
CA ARG A 314 21.55 -6.41 -1.71
C ARG A 314 21.80 -6.33 -0.21
N PHE A 315 21.10 -5.48 0.52
CA PHE A 315 21.26 -5.30 1.95
C PHE A 315 20.11 -5.93 2.73
N ASN A 316 20.44 -6.64 3.80
CA ASN A 316 19.45 -7.34 4.63
C ASN A 316 19.11 -6.60 5.92
N THR A 317 19.95 -5.64 6.34
CA THR A 317 19.76 -4.88 7.57
C THR A 317 19.87 -3.37 7.35
N LEU A 318 19.27 -2.58 8.25
CA LEU A 318 19.40 -1.12 8.23
C LEU A 318 20.83 -0.68 8.51
N GLU A 319 21.59 -1.46 9.29
CA GLU A 319 23.01 -1.23 9.54
C GLU A 319 23.79 -1.24 8.23
N GLU A 320 23.59 -2.25 7.38
CA GLU A 320 24.25 -2.34 6.06
C GLU A 320 23.88 -1.15 5.16
N VAL A 321 22.63 -0.69 5.21
CA VAL A 321 22.20 0.51 4.47
C VAL A 321 22.90 1.77 4.97
N ILE A 322 22.96 1.97 6.29
CA ILE A 322 23.62 3.15 6.87
C ILE A 322 25.14 3.08 6.64
N ASP A 323 25.75 1.89 6.70
CA ASP A 323 27.17 1.70 6.40
C ASP A 323 27.46 2.04 4.92
N HIS A 324 26.59 1.66 4.00
CA HIS A 324 26.71 2.06 2.59
C HIS A 324 26.75 3.60 2.44
N TYR A 325 25.80 4.32 3.03
CA TYR A 325 25.78 5.80 2.96
C TYR A 325 26.94 6.43 3.74
N ASN A 326 27.41 5.80 4.83
CA ASN A 326 28.50 6.34 5.62
C ASN A 326 29.87 6.21 4.91
N GLU A 327 30.17 5.07 4.27
CA GLU A 327 31.51 4.78 3.74
C GLU A 327 31.54 3.85 2.51
N GLY A 328 30.38 3.43 1.99
CA GLY A 328 30.26 2.45 0.92
C GLY A 328 29.88 3.03 -0.46
N LEU A 329 29.92 4.34 -0.64
CA LEU A 329 29.51 4.97 -1.90
C LEU A 329 30.52 4.73 -3.02
N HIS A 330 30.01 4.44 -4.23
CA HIS A 330 30.78 4.35 -5.45
C HIS A 330 30.62 5.59 -6.33
N ALA A 331 31.71 6.03 -6.95
CA ALA A 331 31.71 7.20 -7.83
C ALA A 331 31.07 6.89 -9.18
N SER A 332 30.24 7.80 -9.66
CA SER A 332 29.70 7.80 -11.02
C SER A 332 29.40 9.22 -11.48
N SER A 333 29.27 9.41 -12.79
CA SER A 333 28.98 10.72 -13.40
C SER A 333 27.59 11.28 -13.03
N THR A 334 26.72 10.42 -12.48
CA THR A 334 25.33 10.73 -12.11
C THR A 334 25.05 10.57 -10.61
N LEU A 335 26.09 10.31 -9.80
CA LEU A 335 25.96 10.26 -8.34
C LEU A 335 25.31 11.54 -7.83
N ASP A 336 24.36 11.42 -6.91
CA ASP A 336 23.72 12.58 -6.31
C ASP A 336 24.76 13.57 -5.73
N PRO A 337 24.65 14.87 -6.00
CA PRO A 337 25.64 15.85 -5.55
C PRO A 337 25.83 15.92 -4.03
N ALA A 338 24.77 15.70 -3.23
CA ALA A 338 24.88 15.68 -1.78
C ALA A 338 25.71 14.47 -1.32
N LEU A 339 25.52 13.31 -1.94
CA LEU A 339 26.33 12.12 -1.69
C LEU A 339 27.76 12.25 -2.23
N ALA A 340 27.95 12.88 -3.39
CA ALA A 340 29.28 13.15 -3.95
C ALA A 340 30.14 14.01 -3.01
N ALA A 341 29.53 14.92 -2.24
CA ALA A 341 30.21 15.73 -1.26
C ALA A 341 30.78 14.92 -0.08
N THR A 342 30.21 13.75 0.22
CA THR A 342 30.66 12.88 1.33
C THR A 342 31.73 11.85 0.92
N MET A 343 32.02 11.71 -0.37
CA MET A 343 32.90 10.66 -0.91
C MET A 343 34.30 10.61 -0.28
N SER A 344 34.85 11.76 0.17
CA SER A 344 36.20 11.83 0.71
C SER A 344 36.29 11.49 2.20
N THR A 345 35.22 11.64 2.96
CA THR A 345 35.22 11.56 4.42
C THR A 345 34.19 10.55 4.96
N GLY A 346 33.26 10.10 4.12
CA GLY A 346 32.02 9.50 4.58
C GLY A 346 31.14 10.52 5.31
N LEU A 347 30.03 10.05 5.87
CA LEU A 347 29.16 10.86 6.73
C LEU A 347 29.75 11.11 8.14
N MET A 348 30.89 10.49 8.46
CA MET A 348 31.58 10.58 9.76
C MET A 348 30.71 10.14 10.96
N LEU A 349 29.74 9.27 10.75
CA LEU A 349 28.89 8.76 11.81
C LEU A 349 29.64 7.81 12.73
N THR A 350 29.53 8.04 14.02
CA THR A 350 30.00 7.10 15.04
C THR A 350 29.10 5.86 15.11
N ALA A 351 29.56 4.79 15.76
CA ALA A 351 28.72 3.63 16.00
C ALA A 351 27.43 3.96 16.78
N GLN A 352 27.50 4.95 17.68
CA GLN A 352 26.32 5.42 18.42
C GLN A 352 25.37 6.20 17.51
N ASP A 353 25.88 7.08 16.65
CA ASP A 353 25.04 7.82 15.69
C ASP A 353 24.29 6.88 14.74
N LYS A 354 24.98 5.83 14.24
CA LYS A 354 24.35 4.79 13.41
C LYS A 354 23.20 4.09 14.17
N GLN A 355 23.45 3.71 15.44
CA GLN A 355 22.41 3.09 16.27
C GLN A 355 21.23 4.03 16.54
N ASP A 356 21.49 5.30 16.78
CA ASP A 356 20.44 6.30 17.04
C ASP A 356 19.59 6.52 15.78
N LEU A 357 20.21 6.59 14.60
CA LEU A 357 19.49 6.62 13.30
C LEU A 357 18.61 5.39 13.12
N ILE A 358 19.12 4.18 13.38
CA ILE A 358 18.34 2.93 13.28
C ILE A 358 17.15 2.98 14.25
N ASN A 359 17.37 3.41 15.49
CA ASN A 359 16.29 3.54 16.47
C ASN A 359 15.21 4.53 16.01
N PHE A 360 15.59 5.64 15.39
CA PHE A 360 14.65 6.57 14.77
C PHE A 360 13.90 5.90 13.59
N LEU A 361 14.59 5.22 12.67
CA LEU A 361 13.94 4.54 11.55
C LEU A 361 12.92 3.48 11.99
N HIS A 362 13.16 2.79 13.10
CA HIS A 362 12.18 1.88 13.70
C HIS A 362 10.90 2.59 14.15
N THR A 363 10.98 3.88 14.54
CA THR A 363 9.78 4.65 14.93
C THR A 363 8.83 4.93 13.76
N LEU A 364 9.27 4.72 12.50
CA LEU A 364 8.46 4.88 11.30
C LEU A 364 7.57 3.67 10.99
N THR A 365 7.60 2.64 11.83
CA THR A 365 6.79 1.42 11.67
C THR A 365 5.36 1.64 12.17
N ASP A 366 4.41 1.35 11.30
CA ASP A 366 2.98 1.31 11.61
C ASP A 366 2.55 -0.14 11.82
N GLU A 367 2.51 -0.56 13.08
CA GLU A 367 2.20 -1.93 13.47
C GLU A 367 0.75 -2.32 13.14
N GLN A 368 -0.15 -1.36 12.93
CA GLN A 368 -1.55 -1.62 12.61
C GLN A 368 -1.74 -1.99 11.14
N LEU A 369 -0.87 -1.51 10.24
CA LEU A 369 -0.94 -1.80 8.81
C LEU A 369 -0.99 -3.30 8.52
N ALA A 370 -0.17 -4.09 9.23
CA ALA A 370 -0.11 -5.55 9.07
C ALA A 370 -1.38 -6.29 9.53
N GLN A 371 -2.23 -5.64 10.33
CA GLN A 371 -3.42 -6.23 10.97
C GLN A 371 -4.73 -5.62 10.45
N GLU A 372 -4.65 -4.60 9.58
CA GLU A 372 -5.83 -3.90 9.08
C GLU A 372 -6.68 -4.81 8.19
N THR A 373 -7.90 -5.08 8.64
CA THR A 373 -8.80 -6.03 7.96
C THR A 373 -9.32 -5.52 6.63
N ASP A 374 -9.38 -4.20 6.45
CA ASP A 374 -9.83 -3.57 5.22
C ASP A 374 -8.87 -3.78 4.06
N TYR A 375 -7.63 -4.19 4.32
CA TYR A 375 -6.61 -4.49 3.31
C TYR A 375 -6.35 -5.98 3.13
N SER A 376 -6.84 -6.85 4.03
CA SER A 376 -6.64 -8.29 3.95
C SER A 376 -7.50 -8.94 2.85
N SER A 377 -7.25 -10.23 2.55
CA SER A 377 -8.07 -10.96 1.57
C SER A 377 -9.57 -10.88 1.93
N PRO A 378 -10.44 -10.61 0.95
CA PRO A 378 -11.90 -10.63 1.13
C PRO A 378 -12.50 -12.05 1.01
N PHE A 379 -11.66 -13.07 0.75
CA PHE A 379 -12.08 -14.46 0.51
C PHE A 379 -11.82 -15.37 1.72
#